data_5df3d864b9aed04d4506d5e39453ad64
#
_entry.id   5df3d864b9aed04d4506d5e39453ad64
#
_cell.length_a   1.000
_cell.length_b   1.000
_cell.length_c   1.000
_cell.angle_alpha   90.00
_cell.angle_beta   90.00
_cell.angle_gamma   90.00
#
_symmetry.space_group_name_H-M   'P 1'
#
loop_
_entity.id
_entity.type
_entity.pdbx_description
1 polymer ?
#
loop_
_entity_poly.entity_id
_entity_poly.type
_entity_poly.pdbx_seq_one_letter_code
_entity_poly.pdbx_strand_id
1 'polypeptide(L)'
;MEDQVFVPAEAVPLKAPSKAPRILLQLGAIAVVFAASPTRAFDLDRFLVPKELALHVTALLAGLVAIRSVRRSKGSWIDLALGVYLMLSVLSAFFATNPWLAARAVALSASALVLYWTARALRVAGLERAVVNTVALAVVLAAMTSLVQAYGLELTIFSPNRAPGGTLGNRNFVAHAAAFGLPLIVLAGLRALRLSGVLFASFGLSIVIAVLVLTRSRAAWLAAAAAIAIIGAAFIMFGALRREGKVWRRVMILVIFAAAGAVAALAIPNTLRWRSENPYLDSVNDIANYEEGSGRGRLIQYERTLRMAAAHPVFGVGPGNWPVQYPEFAARRDPSMDRSVGGVTYNPWPSSDWVAFVSERGFLAAGVLILAIAGIAAVNVKRLWLAHTSDEALEAAALLATLAAAVIAGLFDAVLLLALPAQLVFTSVGALGAPPSGETMHGARTFVFIMALVISAIGAARSTAQIVAMEIYATTNDRALLATASQIDPGNYRLHLKIGGRDHGCKAAALFPHAHEAERRCR
;
A
#
# COMPACT_ATOMS: atom_id res chain seq x y z
N MET A 1 -61.16 10.02 -32.31
CA MET A 1 -59.71 9.66 -32.11
C MET A 1 -59.15 10.71 -31.19
N GLU A 2 -59.16 10.39 -29.89
CA GLU A 2 -58.62 11.28 -28.85
C GLU A 2 -57.09 11.13 -28.79
N ASP A 3 -56.38 12.22 -29.00
CA ASP A 3 -54.93 12.31 -28.82
C ASP A 3 -54.61 12.16 -27.34
N GLN A 4 -54.12 10.99 -26.96
CA GLN A 4 -53.51 10.78 -25.63
C GLN A 4 -52.17 11.55 -25.60
N VAL A 5 -52.17 12.69 -24.91
CA VAL A 5 -50.96 13.43 -24.55
C VAL A 5 -50.12 12.55 -23.59
N PHE A 6 -48.99 12.04 -24.10
CA PHE A 6 -48.03 11.30 -23.33
C PHE A 6 -47.32 12.28 -22.35
N VAL A 7 -47.75 12.31 -21.10
CA VAL A 7 -47.07 13.04 -20.03
C VAL A 7 -45.85 12.19 -19.62
N PRO A 8 -44.61 12.69 -19.82
CA PRO A 8 -43.43 11.97 -19.37
C PRO A 8 -43.50 11.82 -17.84
N ALA A 9 -43.36 10.59 -17.36
CA ALA A 9 -43.26 10.33 -15.91
C ALA A 9 -42.16 11.23 -15.31
N GLU A 10 -42.53 12.07 -14.34
CA GLU A 10 -41.59 12.89 -13.59
C GLU A 10 -40.47 12.01 -13.09
N ALA A 11 -39.25 12.30 -13.53
CA ALA A 11 -38.05 11.64 -13.05
C ALA A 11 -37.95 11.88 -11.53
N VAL A 12 -38.23 10.86 -10.74
CA VAL A 12 -38.04 10.89 -9.28
C VAL A 12 -36.63 11.43 -9.00
N PRO A 13 -36.51 12.54 -8.29
CA PRO A 13 -35.20 13.16 -8.04
C PRO A 13 -34.31 12.15 -7.33
N LEU A 14 -33.23 11.72 -7.99
CA LEU A 14 -32.23 10.83 -7.41
C LEU A 14 -31.71 11.52 -6.15
N LYS A 15 -32.01 10.93 -4.99
CA LYS A 15 -31.53 11.40 -3.69
C LYS A 15 -30.03 11.67 -3.77
N ALA A 16 -29.61 12.89 -3.44
CA ALA A 16 -28.21 13.31 -3.50
C ALA A 16 -27.29 12.24 -2.85
N PRO A 17 -26.18 11.87 -3.50
CA PRO A 17 -25.32 10.81 -3.00
C PRO A 17 -24.84 11.14 -1.59
N SER A 18 -24.89 10.15 -0.69
CA SER A 18 -24.41 10.32 0.69
C SER A 18 -22.94 10.75 0.71
N LYS A 19 -22.63 11.82 1.43
CA LYS A 19 -21.25 12.28 1.62
C LYS A 19 -20.48 11.44 2.66
N ALA A 20 -21.17 10.59 3.42
CA ALA A 20 -20.56 9.81 4.51
C ALA A 20 -19.44 8.87 4.06
N PRO A 21 -19.54 8.07 2.96
CA PRO A 21 -18.43 7.23 2.54
C PRO A 21 -17.18 8.04 2.20
N ARG A 22 -17.35 9.24 1.61
CA ARG A 22 -16.25 10.16 1.31
C ARG A 22 -15.56 10.59 2.60
N ILE A 23 -16.31 11.05 3.61
CA ILE A 23 -15.75 11.51 4.89
C ILE A 23 -15.00 10.37 5.58
N LEU A 24 -15.55 9.16 5.58
CA LEU A 24 -14.90 7.98 6.16
C LEU A 24 -13.59 7.63 5.44
N LEU A 25 -13.56 7.67 4.11
CA LEU A 25 -12.31 7.49 3.36
C LEU A 25 -11.28 8.58 3.67
N GLN A 26 -11.72 9.82 3.82
CA GLN A 26 -10.86 10.96 4.15
C GLN A 26 -10.24 10.82 5.54
N LEU A 27 -11.06 10.54 6.55
CA LEU A 27 -10.59 10.32 7.91
C LEU A 27 -9.69 9.09 8.01
N GLY A 28 -10.06 8.01 7.32
CA GLY A 28 -9.27 6.78 7.28
C GLY A 28 -7.89 6.96 6.64
N ALA A 29 -7.80 7.72 5.53
CA ALA A 29 -6.52 8.01 4.89
C ALA A 29 -5.57 8.80 5.81
N ILE A 30 -6.10 9.71 6.62
CA ILE A 30 -5.33 10.43 7.64
C ILE A 30 -4.98 9.52 8.82
N ALA A 31 -5.95 8.74 9.32
CA ALA A 31 -5.75 7.83 10.45
C ALA A 31 -4.64 6.82 10.20
N VAL A 32 -4.59 6.21 9.00
CA VAL A 32 -3.55 5.24 8.63
C VAL A 32 -2.15 5.87 8.65
N VAL A 33 -2.00 7.16 8.32
CA VAL A 33 -0.70 7.85 8.41
C VAL A 33 -0.17 7.86 9.84
N PHE A 34 -1.02 8.22 10.81
CA PHE A 34 -0.59 8.42 12.20
C PHE A 34 -0.68 7.17 13.08
N ALA A 35 -1.36 6.12 12.63
CA ALA A 35 -1.52 4.89 13.39
C ALA A 35 -0.15 4.19 13.58
N ALA A 36 0.39 4.25 14.79
CA ALA A 36 1.61 3.58 15.22
C ALA A 36 1.56 3.35 16.74
N SER A 37 2.14 2.24 17.24
CA SER A 37 2.25 1.96 18.66
C SER A 37 3.58 2.44 19.21
N PRO A 38 3.62 3.02 20.43
CA PRO A 38 4.87 3.34 21.13
C PRO A 38 5.59 2.09 21.64
N THR A 39 4.92 0.94 21.73
CA THR A 39 5.43 -0.32 22.25
C THR A 39 6.56 -0.88 21.39
N ARG A 40 7.76 -1.04 21.96
CA ARG A 40 8.98 -1.41 21.22
C ARG A 40 9.19 -2.92 21.04
N ALA A 41 8.32 -3.77 21.57
CA ALA A 41 8.51 -5.23 21.61
C ALA A 41 8.61 -5.91 20.23
N PHE A 42 7.93 -5.36 19.24
CA PHE A 42 7.93 -5.86 17.86
C PHE A 42 8.24 -4.70 16.91
N ASP A 43 9.50 -4.55 16.54
CA ASP A 43 10.03 -3.34 15.89
C ASP A 43 9.32 -2.94 14.58
N LEU A 44 8.85 -3.91 13.77
CA LEU A 44 8.07 -3.62 12.56
C LEU A 44 6.57 -3.60 12.83
N ASP A 45 6.03 -4.57 13.55
CA ASP A 45 4.59 -4.71 13.76
C ASP A 45 3.98 -3.51 14.50
N ARG A 46 4.74 -2.83 15.36
CA ARG A 46 4.29 -1.60 16.03
C ARG A 46 3.93 -0.46 15.08
N PHE A 47 4.48 -0.47 13.85
CA PHE A 47 4.14 0.47 12.79
C PHE A 47 3.08 -0.09 11.84
N LEU A 48 3.07 -1.40 11.62
CA LEU A 48 2.25 -2.03 10.60
C LEU A 48 0.84 -2.36 11.11
N VAL A 49 0.74 -3.03 12.25
CA VAL A 49 -0.54 -3.55 12.74
C VAL A 49 -1.55 -2.44 13.10
N PRO A 50 -1.17 -1.30 13.74
CA PRO A 50 -2.11 -0.19 13.92
C PRO A 50 -2.61 0.41 12.60
N LYS A 51 -1.76 0.45 11.55
CA LYS A 51 -2.16 0.90 10.22
C LYS A 51 -3.10 -0.08 9.53
N GLU A 52 -2.88 -1.38 9.72
CA GLU A 52 -3.79 -2.41 9.24
C GLU A 52 -5.17 -2.28 9.90
N LEU A 53 -5.21 -2.08 11.21
CA LEU A 53 -6.47 -1.81 11.93
C LEU A 53 -7.18 -0.60 11.34
N ALA A 54 -6.48 0.52 11.16
CA ALA A 54 -7.05 1.73 10.58
C ALA A 54 -7.56 1.50 9.14
N LEU A 55 -6.83 0.75 8.31
CA LEU A 55 -7.24 0.34 6.97
C LEU A 55 -8.53 -0.51 7.01
N HIS A 56 -8.55 -1.56 7.85
CA HIS A 56 -9.69 -2.49 7.94
C HIS A 56 -10.95 -1.79 8.44
N VAL A 57 -10.84 -0.97 9.47
CA VAL A 57 -11.97 -0.17 10.00
C VAL A 57 -12.46 0.82 8.94
N THR A 58 -11.57 1.49 8.23
CA THR A 58 -11.93 2.41 7.14
C THR A 58 -12.68 1.69 6.04
N ALA A 59 -12.16 0.55 5.58
CA ALA A 59 -12.77 -0.26 4.55
C ALA A 59 -14.17 -0.75 4.98
N LEU A 60 -14.28 -1.27 6.19
CA LEU A 60 -15.54 -1.76 6.74
C LEU A 60 -16.59 -0.64 6.82
N LEU A 61 -16.28 0.47 7.48
CA LEU A 61 -17.24 1.55 7.69
C LEU A 61 -17.62 2.24 6.37
N ALA A 62 -16.63 2.63 5.55
CA ALA A 62 -16.88 3.28 4.28
C ALA A 62 -17.61 2.34 3.29
N GLY A 63 -17.23 1.07 3.26
CA GLY A 63 -17.86 0.05 2.42
C GLY A 63 -19.31 -0.25 2.83
N LEU A 64 -19.61 -0.39 4.12
CA LEU A 64 -20.98 -0.59 4.62
C LEU A 64 -21.89 0.57 4.21
N VAL A 65 -21.42 1.81 4.39
CA VAL A 65 -22.22 3.00 4.00
C VAL A 65 -22.36 3.10 2.48
N ALA A 66 -21.33 2.68 1.72
CA ALA A 66 -21.34 2.72 0.26
C ALA A 66 -22.04 1.51 -0.39
N ILE A 67 -22.44 0.48 0.34
CA ILE A 67 -22.90 -0.81 -0.21
C ILE A 67 -24.00 -0.66 -1.27
N ARG A 68 -24.95 0.23 -1.06
CA ARG A 68 -26.04 0.49 -2.02
C ARG A 68 -25.51 1.13 -3.31
N SER A 69 -24.56 2.06 -3.21
CA SER A 69 -23.95 2.74 -4.35
C SER A 69 -23.04 1.79 -5.14
N VAL A 70 -22.27 0.95 -4.45
CA VAL A 70 -21.44 -0.09 -5.06
C VAL A 70 -22.31 -1.10 -5.79
N ARG A 71 -23.41 -1.59 -5.20
CA ARG A 71 -24.33 -2.52 -5.84
C ARG A 71 -24.97 -1.98 -7.11
N ARG A 72 -25.27 -0.69 -7.17
CA ARG A 72 -25.90 -0.02 -8.33
C ARG A 72 -24.89 0.36 -9.42
N SER A 73 -23.61 0.44 -9.12
CA SER A 73 -22.59 0.80 -10.11
C SER A 73 -22.39 -0.35 -11.11
N LYS A 74 -22.02 -0.02 -12.35
CA LYS A 74 -21.71 -1.02 -13.39
C LYS A 74 -20.43 -1.79 -13.03
N GLY A 75 -20.34 -3.06 -13.43
CA GLY A 75 -19.16 -3.91 -13.30
C GLY A 75 -18.30 -3.91 -14.56
N SER A 76 -17.07 -4.41 -14.44
CA SER A 76 -16.15 -4.64 -15.55
C SER A 76 -15.43 -5.98 -15.37
N TRP A 77 -14.79 -6.48 -16.43
CA TRP A 77 -13.97 -7.67 -16.33
C TRP A 77 -12.80 -7.50 -15.33
N ILE A 78 -12.33 -6.25 -15.11
CA ILE A 78 -11.31 -5.93 -14.11
C ILE A 78 -11.84 -6.23 -12.69
N ASP A 79 -13.11 -5.91 -12.40
CA ASP A 79 -13.74 -6.25 -11.13
C ASP A 79 -13.80 -7.76 -10.91
N LEU A 80 -14.09 -8.50 -11.98
CA LEU A 80 -14.07 -9.96 -11.96
C LEU A 80 -12.66 -10.48 -11.67
N ALA A 81 -11.65 -9.98 -12.38
CA ALA A 81 -10.27 -10.38 -12.20
C ALA A 81 -9.80 -10.11 -10.75
N LEU A 82 -10.11 -8.92 -10.19
CA LEU A 82 -9.81 -8.59 -8.80
C LEU A 82 -10.57 -9.49 -7.81
N GLY A 83 -11.82 -9.84 -8.13
CA GLY A 83 -12.61 -10.81 -7.36
C GLY A 83 -12.01 -12.21 -7.39
N VAL A 84 -11.61 -12.70 -8.56
CA VAL A 84 -10.94 -14.00 -8.74
C VAL A 84 -9.60 -14.02 -7.99
N TYR A 85 -8.81 -12.94 -8.08
CA TYR A 85 -7.58 -12.81 -7.29
C TYR A 85 -7.84 -12.95 -5.78
N LEU A 86 -8.88 -12.30 -5.24
CA LEU A 86 -9.23 -12.42 -3.83
C LEU A 86 -9.66 -13.84 -3.47
N MET A 87 -10.51 -14.48 -4.31
CA MET A 87 -10.94 -15.86 -4.10
C MET A 87 -9.76 -16.84 -4.10
N LEU A 88 -8.84 -16.71 -5.06
CA LEU A 88 -7.62 -17.51 -5.12
C LEU A 88 -6.72 -17.27 -3.90
N SER A 89 -6.64 -16.02 -3.41
CA SER A 89 -5.89 -15.70 -2.19
C SER A 89 -6.51 -16.34 -0.94
N VAL A 90 -7.85 -16.41 -0.85
CA VAL A 90 -8.56 -17.13 0.21
C VAL A 90 -8.30 -18.64 0.11
N LEU A 91 -8.38 -19.21 -1.08
CA LEU A 91 -8.08 -20.63 -1.30
C LEU A 91 -6.62 -20.95 -0.93
N SER A 92 -5.68 -20.09 -1.34
CA SER A 92 -4.26 -20.24 -0.98
C SER A 92 -4.05 -20.23 0.55
N ALA A 93 -4.85 -19.48 1.31
CA ALA A 93 -4.72 -19.41 2.76
C ALA A 93 -4.97 -20.75 3.47
N PHE A 94 -5.70 -21.70 2.86
CA PHE A 94 -5.89 -23.05 3.42
C PHE A 94 -4.62 -23.90 3.37
N PHE A 95 -3.63 -23.52 2.55
CA PHE A 95 -2.33 -24.22 2.44
C PHE A 95 -1.25 -23.55 3.31
N ALA A 96 -1.60 -22.53 4.08
CA ALA A 96 -0.67 -21.79 4.92
C ALA A 96 -0.30 -22.58 6.19
N THR A 97 0.99 -22.70 6.47
CA THR A 97 1.51 -23.28 7.73
C THR A 97 1.08 -22.45 8.94
N ASN A 98 1.11 -21.10 8.79
CA ASN A 98 0.58 -20.20 9.79
C ASN A 98 -0.70 -19.51 9.24
N PRO A 99 -1.90 -20.06 9.55
CA PRO A 99 -3.15 -19.53 9.02
C PRO A 99 -3.49 -18.13 9.55
N TRP A 100 -2.95 -17.74 10.69
CA TRP A 100 -3.15 -16.41 11.29
C TRP A 100 -2.43 -15.31 10.49
N LEU A 101 -1.23 -15.60 9.98
CA LEU A 101 -0.55 -14.72 9.03
C LEU A 101 -1.26 -14.68 7.68
N ALA A 102 -1.83 -15.81 7.24
CA ALA A 102 -2.61 -15.85 6.01
C ALA A 102 -3.88 -14.99 6.11
N ALA A 103 -4.60 -15.07 7.23
CA ALA A 103 -5.76 -14.22 7.49
C ALA A 103 -5.40 -12.72 7.44
N ARG A 104 -4.24 -12.32 8.00
CA ARG A 104 -3.69 -10.95 7.93
C ARG A 104 -3.51 -10.48 6.49
N ALA A 105 -2.80 -11.26 5.67
CA ALA A 105 -2.48 -10.89 4.31
C ALA A 105 -3.71 -10.86 3.38
N VAL A 106 -4.66 -11.79 3.57
CA VAL A 106 -5.94 -11.81 2.84
C VAL A 106 -6.81 -10.62 3.25
N ALA A 107 -6.89 -10.29 4.55
CA ALA A 107 -7.67 -9.15 5.04
C ALA A 107 -7.15 -7.81 4.50
N LEU A 108 -5.83 -7.65 4.38
CA LEU A 108 -5.23 -6.46 3.77
C LEU A 108 -5.67 -6.33 2.30
N SER A 109 -5.58 -7.39 1.51
CA SER A 109 -6.02 -7.41 0.11
C SER A 109 -7.53 -7.14 -0.02
N ALA A 110 -8.36 -7.76 0.83
CA ALA A 110 -9.80 -7.56 0.84
C ALA A 110 -10.17 -6.10 1.15
N SER A 111 -9.55 -5.51 2.18
CA SER A 111 -9.80 -4.12 2.56
C SER A 111 -9.38 -3.13 1.48
N ALA A 112 -8.25 -3.36 0.82
CA ALA A 112 -7.81 -2.56 -0.31
C ALA A 112 -8.83 -2.60 -1.47
N LEU A 113 -9.39 -3.77 -1.79
CA LEU A 113 -10.44 -3.93 -2.80
C LEU A 113 -11.76 -3.26 -2.40
N VAL A 114 -12.17 -3.34 -1.12
CA VAL A 114 -13.34 -2.59 -0.64
C VAL A 114 -13.16 -1.10 -0.86
N LEU A 115 -11.97 -0.55 -0.57
CA LEU A 115 -11.67 0.87 -0.79
C LEU A 115 -11.67 1.24 -2.28
N TYR A 116 -11.14 0.37 -3.15
CA TYR A 116 -11.22 0.53 -4.61
C TYR A 116 -12.66 0.67 -5.08
N TRP A 117 -13.55 -0.27 -4.75
CA TRP A 117 -14.95 -0.22 -5.17
C TRP A 117 -15.71 0.96 -4.55
N THR A 118 -15.41 1.30 -3.30
CA THR A 118 -16.01 2.47 -2.62
C THR A 118 -15.59 3.78 -3.27
N ALA A 119 -14.30 3.97 -3.56
CA ALA A 119 -13.78 5.15 -4.24
C ALA A 119 -14.35 5.27 -5.67
N ARG A 120 -14.52 4.15 -6.37
CA ARG A 120 -15.14 4.11 -7.69
C ARG A 120 -16.63 4.49 -7.64
N ALA A 121 -17.37 4.05 -6.63
CA ALA A 121 -18.75 4.49 -6.44
C ALA A 121 -18.82 6.01 -6.16
N LEU A 122 -17.87 6.57 -5.44
CA LEU A 122 -17.75 8.02 -5.22
C LEU A 122 -17.39 8.77 -6.50
N ARG A 123 -16.59 8.18 -7.40
CA ARG A 123 -16.33 8.74 -8.74
C ARG A 123 -17.63 8.87 -9.54
N VAL A 124 -18.42 7.81 -9.59
CA VAL A 124 -19.74 7.85 -10.28
C VAL A 124 -20.66 8.92 -9.70
N ALA A 125 -20.48 9.26 -8.42
CA ALA A 125 -21.21 10.33 -7.73
C ALA A 125 -20.57 11.73 -7.90
N GLY A 126 -19.48 11.90 -8.69
CA GLY A 126 -18.78 13.18 -8.91
C GLY A 126 -17.97 13.67 -7.70
N LEU A 127 -17.59 12.78 -6.78
CA LEU A 127 -16.86 13.11 -5.54
C LEU A 127 -15.37 12.73 -5.61
N GLU A 128 -14.87 12.31 -6.77
CA GLU A 128 -13.51 11.82 -6.97
C GLU A 128 -12.44 12.86 -6.63
N ARG A 129 -12.66 14.12 -6.98
CA ARG A 129 -11.69 15.20 -6.70
C ARG A 129 -11.39 15.34 -5.20
N ALA A 130 -12.42 15.23 -4.37
CA ALA A 130 -12.24 15.32 -2.92
C ALA A 130 -11.47 14.10 -2.37
N VAL A 131 -11.71 12.90 -2.91
CA VAL A 131 -11.00 11.67 -2.53
C VAL A 131 -9.51 11.79 -2.92
N VAL A 132 -9.22 12.18 -4.15
CA VAL A 132 -7.85 12.34 -4.67
C VAL A 132 -7.07 13.39 -3.87
N ASN A 133 -7.69 14.55 -3.58
CA ASN A 133 -7.04 15.59 -2.77
C ASN A 133 -6.71 15.09 -1.36
N THR A 134 -7.56 14.22 -0.78
CA THR A 134 -7.26 13.64 0.54
C THR A 134 -6.14 12.62 0.48
N VAL A 135 -6.08 11.79 -0.57
CA VAL A 135 -4.96 10.88 -0.77
C VAL A 135 -3.66 11.67 -0.92
N ALA A 136 -3.66 12.74 -1.73
CA ALA A 136 -2.52 13.64 -1.86
C ALA A 136 -2.10 14.26 -0.51
N LEU A 137 -3.06 14.72 0.29
CA LEU A 137 -2.81 15.24 1.64
C LEU A 137 -2.23 14.16 2.56
N ALA A 138 -2.74 12.92 2.54
CA ALA A 138 -2.20 11.83 3.35
C ALA A 138 -0.73 11.53 3.01
N VAL A 139 -0.35 11.60 1.73
CA VAL A 139 1.05 11.48 1.28
C VAL A 139 1.91 12.62 1.84
N VAL A 140 1.43 13.86 1.77
CA VAL A 140 2.15 15.03 2.33
C VAL A 140 2.32 14.89 3.83
N LEU A 141 1.28 14.46 4.57
CA LEU A 141 1.35 14.23 6.01
C LEU A 141 2.33 13.10 6.36
N ALA A 142 2.32 12.00 5.61
CA ALA A 142 3.29 10.92 5.80
C ALA A 142 4.73 11.42 5.57
N ALA A 143 4.96 12.18 4.50
CA ALA A 143 6.25 12.81 4.22
C ALA A 143 6.64 13.81 5.34
N MET A 144 5.69 14.59 5.86
CA MET A 144 5.95 15.54 6.95
C MET A 144 6.43 14.84 8.21
N THR A 145 5.86 13.67 8.59
CA THR A 145 6.36 12.89 9.75
C THR A 145 7.81 12.45 9.59
N SER A 146 8.22 12.12 8.36
CA SER A 146 9.59 11.77 8.01
C SER A 146 10.51 12.99 8.06
N LEU A 147 10.02 14.13 7.54
CA LEU A 147 10.78 15.37 7.50
C LEU A 147 11.10 15.87 8.91
N VAL A 148 10.12 15.91 9.81
CA VAL A 148 10.33 16.37 11.19
C VAL A 148 11.29 15.44 11.95
N GLN A 149 11.27 14.13 11.67
CA GLN A 149 12.24 13.20 12.19
C GLN A 149 13.66 13.48 11.67
N ALA A 150 13.80 13.79 10.37
CA ALA A 150 15.08 14.10 9.76
C ALA A 150 15.76 15.35 10.38
N TYR A 151 14.95 16.28 10.88
CA TYR A 151 15.42 17.51 11.53
C TYR A 151 15.39 17.47 13.06
N GLY A 152 15.38 16.26 13.64
CA GLY A 152 15.69 16.04 15.05
C GLY A 152 14.50 15.92 16.00
N LEU A 153 13.26 15.88 15.50
CA LEU A 153 12.12 15.56 16.35
C LEU A 153 12.11 14.05 16.64
N GLU A 154 12.37 13.67 17.87
CA GLU A 154 12.35 12.30 18.35
C GLU A 154 11.03 12.01 19.06
N LEU A 155 10.22 11.12 18.50
CA LEU A 155 9.00 10.60 19.11
C LEU A 155 9.10 9.08 19.30
N THR A 156 8.45 8.56 20.33
CA THR A 156 8.42 7.11 20.61
C THR A 156 7.82 6.30 19.45
N ILE A 157 6.96 6.93 18.64
CA ILE A 157 6.35 6.37 17.45
C ILE A 157 7.22 6.48 16.19
N PHE A 158 8.47 6.91 16.29
CA PHE A 158 9.45 6.91 15.19
C PHE A 158 10.47 5.79 15.38
N SER A 159 10.95 5.20 14.27
CA SER A 159 12.01 4.19 14.32
C SER A 159 13.39 4.87 14.24
N PRO A 160 14.26 4.73 15.27
CA PRO A 160 15.60 5.30 15.22
C PRO A 160 16.51 4.57 14.21
N ASN A 161 16.29 3.28 14.00
CA ASN A 161 17.18 2.43 13.21
C ASN A 161 17.01 2.60 11.69
N ARG A 162 15.86 3.12 11.25
CA ARG A 162 15.46 3.24 9.83
C ARG A 162 15.02 4.67 9.49
N ALA A 163 15.62 5.66 10.16
CA ALA A 163 15.37 7.08 9.94
C ALA A 163 15.75 7.51 8.49
N PRO A 164 15.03 8.49 7.93
CA PRO A 164 13.82 9.11 8.44
C PRO A 164 12.55 8.36 8.01
N GLY A 165 12.06 7.45 8.80
CA GLY A 165 10.87 6.63 8.51
C GLY A 165 9.56 7.22 9.00
N GLY A 166 9.61 8.27 9.83
CA GLY A 166 8.44 8.89 10.46
C GLY A 166 7.57 7.85 11.16
N THR A 167 6.26 8.01 11.04
CA THR A 167 5.26 7.06 11.56
C THR A 167 5.15 5.76 10.74
N LEU A 168 5.80 5.66 9.58
CA LEU A 168 5.84 4.43 8.78
C LEU A 168 6.95 3.47 9.24
N GLY A 169 7.86 3.93 10.11
CA GLY A 169 8.90 3.11 10.72
C GLY A 169 10.07 2.74 9.80
N ASN A 170 10.01 3.05 8.51
CA ASN A 170 11.08 2.77 7.56
C ASN A 170 11.11 3.86 6.46
N ARG A 171 12.30 4.43 6.22
CA ARG A 171 12.52 5.46 5.20
C ARG A 171 12.09 5.02 3.80
N ASN A 172 12.26 3.74 3.44
CA ASN A 172 11.83 3.24 2.13
C ASN A 172 10.32 3.30 1.97
N PHE A 173 9.54 2.96 3.01
CA PHE A 173 8.08 2.97 2.95
C PHE A 173 7.54 4.39 2.72
N VAL A 174 8.13 5.38 3.40
CA VAL A 174 7.79 6.79 3.18
C VAL A 174 8.18 7.23 1.77
N ALA A 175 9.38 6.86 1.31
CA ALA A 175 9.86 7.21 -0.03
C ALA A 175 8.98 6.62 -1.14
N HIS A 176 8.54 5.37 -0.98
CA HIS A 176 7.63 4.74 -1.94
C HIS A 176 6.27 5.44 -1.96
N ALA A 177 5.70 5.74 -0.77
CA ALA A 177 4.47 6.51 -0.66
C ALA A 177 4.60 7.90 -1.30
N ALA A 178 5.73 8.57 -1.11
CA ALA A 178 6.06 9.84 -1.75
C ALA A 178 6.11 9.71 -3.28
N ALA A 179 6.76 8.67 -3.81
CA ALA A 179 6.93 8.48 -5.25
C ALA A 179 5.60 8.26 -5.99
N PHE A 180 4.75 7.34 -5.53
CA PHE A 180 3.47 7.11 -6.20
C PHE A 180 2.38 8.13 -5.81
N GLY A 181 2.56 8.87 -4.72
CA GLY A 181 1.69 9.98 -4.34
C GLY A 181 1.99 11.30 -5.07
N LEU A 182 3.22 11.48 -5.56
CA LEU A 182 3.65 12.67 -6.29
C LEU A 182 2.70 13.05 -7.45
N PRO A 183 2.29 12.14 -8.34
CA PRO A 183 1.35 12.45 -9.43
C PRO A 183 0.01 13.01 -8.95
N LEU A 184 -0.47 12.55 -7.78
CA LEU A 184 -1.75 13.00 -7.21
C LEU A 184 -1.65 14.43 -6.66
N ILE A 185 -0.50 14.80 -6.09
CA ILE A 185 -0.23 16.17 -5.62
C ILE A 185 -0.13 17.12 -6.83
N VAL A 186 0.56 16.70 -7.89
CA VAL A 186 0.62 17.45 -9.15
C VAL A 186 -0.78 17.64 -9.73
N LEU A 187 -1.57 16.57 -9.81
CA LEU A 187 -2.97 16.63 -10.27
C LEU A 187 -3.80 17.59 -9.43
N ALA A 188 -3.69 17.54 -8.09
CA ALA A 188 -4.40 18.44 -7.19
C ALA A 188 -4.04 19.92 -7.45
N GLY A 189 -2.76 20.22 -7.65
CA GLY A 189 -2.28 21.58 -7.99
C GLY A 189 -2.76 22.06 -9.36
N LEU A 190 -2.67 21.19 -10.39
CA LEU A 190 -3.10 21.54 -11.75
C LEU A 190 -4.62 21.74 -11.85
N ARG A 191 -5.42 21.05 -11.05
CA ARG A 191 -6.89 21.15 -11.03
C ARG A 191 -7.43 22.11 -9.96
N ALA A 192 -6.57 22.80 -9.19
CA ALA A 192 -7.00 23.71 -8.15
C ALA A 192 -7.83 24.87 -8.73
N LEU A 193 -8.95 25.21 -8.07
CA LEU A 193 -9.83 26.28 -8.54
C LEU A 193 -9.26 27.68 -8.25
N ARG A 194 -8.50 27.81 -7.14
CA ARG A 194 -7.92 29.06 -6.64
C ARG A 194 -6.39 28.96 -6.58
N LEU A 195 -5.70 30.10 -6.65
CA LEU A 195 -4.24 30.14 -6.50
C LEU A 195 -3.77 29.59 -5.16
N SER A 196 -4.52 29.81 -4.08
CA SER A 196 -4.22 29.23 -2.76
C SER A 196 -4.14 27.70 -2.78
N GLY A 197 -5.01 27.04 -3.56
CA GLY A 197 -4.95 25.60 -3.74
C GLY A 197 -3.70 25.14 -4.53
N VAL A 198 -3.28 25.93 -5.53
CA VAL A 198 -2.02 25.67 -6.26
C VAL A 198 -0.84 25.78 -5.31
N LEU A 199 -0.76 26.87 -4.53
CA LEU A 199 0.34 27.10 -3.57
C LEU A 199 0.37 26.03 -2.48
N PHE A 200 -0.78 25.59 -1.97
CA PHE A 200 -0.85 24.51 -0.99
C PHE A 200 -0.34 23.17 -1.56
N ALA A 201 -0.77 22.82 -2.77
CA ALA A 201 -0.26 21.61 -3.45
C ALA A 201 1.24 21.72 -3.75
N SER A 202 1.72 22.91 -4.16
CA SER A 202 3.14 23.15 -4.44
C SER A 202 4.00 23.04 -3.18
N PHE A 203 3.53 23.56 -2.05
CA PHE A 203 4.19 23.41 -0.75
C PHE A 203 4.23 21.93 -0.33
N GLY A 204 3.11 21.18 -0.49
CA GLY A 204 3.08 19.74 -0.27
C GLY A 204 4.06 18.99 -1.17
N LEU A 205 4.18 19.40 -2.44
CA LEU A 205 5.16 18.82 -3.37
C LEU A 205 6.60 19.10 -2.93
N SER A 206 6.89 20.30 -2.44
CA SER A 206 8.20 20.66 -1.87
C SER A 206 8.60 19.72 -0.73
N ILE A 207 7.68 19.44 0.22
CA ILE A 207 7.89 18.50 1.32
C ILE A 207 8.18 17.08 0.79
N VAL A 208 7.38 16.60 -0.16
CA VAL A 208 7.50 15.25 -0.71
C VAL A 208 8.83 15.08 -1.45
N ILE A 209 9.24 16.07 -2.24
CA ILE A 209 10.55 16.05 -2.93
C ILE A 209 11.71 16.09 -1.92
N ALA A 210 11.63 16.93 -0.88
CA ALA A 210 12.64 16.95 0.18
C ALA A 210 12.80 15.57 0.84
N VAL A 211 11.71 14.90 1.15
CA VAL A 211 11.73 13.53 1.72
C VAL A 211 12.29 12.50 0.73
N LEU A 212 11.95 12.58 -0.55
CA LEU A 212 12.54 11.69 -1.57
C LEU A 212 14.06 11.84 -1.60
N VAL A 213 14.61 13.05 -1.46
CA VAL A 213 16.04 13.28 -1.36
C VAL A 213 16.59 12.68 -0.06
N LEU A 214 16.03 13.07 1.10
CA LEU A 214 16.55 12.69 2.42
C LEU A 214 16.50 11.18 2.70
N THR A 215 15.53 10.47 2.14
CA THR A 215 15.39 9.01 2.34
C THR A 215 16.39 8.19 1.55
N ARG A 216 17.00 8.72 0.48
CA ARG A 216 17.99 8.04 -0.37
C ARG A 216 17.49 6.68 -0.91
N SER A 217 16.19 6.54 -1.13
CA SER A 217 15.61 5.30 -1.67
C SER A 217 15.73 5.25 -3.19
N ARG A 218 16.68 4.48 -3.70
CA ARG A 218 16.94 4.32 -5.14
C ARG A 218 15.69 3.85 -5.90
N ALA A 219 14.95 2.88 -5.33
CA ALA A 219 13.70 2.39 -5.91
C ALA A 219 12.64 3.49 -6.01
N ALA A 220 12.51 4.34 -4.99
CA ALA A 220 11.59 5.46 -5.01
C ALA A 220 11.99 6.54 -6.03
N TRP A 221 13.30 6.77 -6.23
CA TRP A 221 13.77 7.69 -7.27
C TRP A 221 13.45 7.19 -8.67
N LEU A 222 13.65 5.88 -8.95
CA LEU A 222 13.25 5.26 -10.22
C LEU A 222 11.74 5.34 -10.44
N ALA A 223 10.96 5.07 -9.40
CA ALA A 223 9.50 5.14 -9.44
C ALA A 223 9.02 6.58 -9.69
N ALA A 224 9.60 7.57 -9.01
CA ALA A 224 9.28 8.98 -9.22
C ALA A 224 9.69 9.48 -10.61
N ALA A 225 10.86 9.06 -11.11
CA ALA A 225 11.32 9.39 -12.48
C ALA A 225 10.37 8.84 -13.54
N ALA A 226 9.90 7.60 -13.40
CA ALA A 226 8.91 7.01 -14.30
C ALA A 226 7.57 7.76 -14.24
N ALA A 227 7.11 8.14 -13.04
CA ALA A 227 5.90 8.94 -12.89
C ALA A 227 6.01 10.30 -13.58
N ILE A 228 7.14 11.00 -13.39
CA ILE A 228 7.42 12.28 -14.05
C ILE A 228 7.49 12.12 -15.57
N ALA A 229 8.11 11.05 -16.06
CA ALA A 229 8.20 10.76 -17.49
C ALA A 229 6.81 10.54 -18.13
N ILE A 230 5.91 9.82 -17.45
CA ILE A 230 4.52 9.61 -17.92
C ILE A 230 3.75 10.93 -17.96
N ILE A 231 3.86 11.76 -16.92
CA ILE A 231 3.21 13.07 -16.90
C ILE A 231 3.79 13.95 -18.02
N GLY A 232 5.12 13.99 -18.18
CA GLY A 232 5.78 14.73 -19.25
C GLY A 232 5.36 14.27 -20.63
N ALA A 233 5.27 12.96 -20.87
CA ALA A 233 4.78 12.39 -22.12
C ALA A 233 3.34 12.83 -22.41
N ALA A 234 2.46 12.84 -21.41
CA ALA A 234 1.09 13.34 -21.57
C ALA A 234 1.07 14.81 -22.01
N PHE A 235 1.91 15.68 -21.43
CA PHE A 235 2.05 17.07 -21.85
C PHE A 235 2.58 17.21 -23.29
N ILE A 236 3.48 16.33 -23.72
CA ILE A 236 4.01 16.34 -25.09
C ILE A 236 2.94 15.87 -26.09
N MET A 237 2.21 14.81 -25.76
CA MET A 237 1.23 14.18 -26.66
C MET A 237 -0.06 15.00 -26.81
N PHE A 238 -0.50 15.68 -25.75
CA PHE A 238 -1.77 16.41 -25.75
C PHE A 238 -1.57 17.90 -26.01
N GLY A 239 -1.89 18.34 -27.25
CA GLY A 239 -1.83 19.73 -27.67
C GLY A 239 -2.69 20.67 -26.84
N ALA A 240 -3.83 20.19 -26.30
CA ALA A 240 -4.69 20.96 -25.41
C ALA A 240 -3.95 21.39 -24.13
N LEU A 241 -3.23 20.47 -23.49
CA LEU A 241 -2.41 20.78 -22.30
C LEU A 241 -1.30 21.79 -22.60
N ARG A 242 -0.64 21.66 -23.77
CA ARG A 242 0.44 22.57 -24.17
C ARG A 242 -0.02 24.00 -24.46
N ARG A 243 -1.23 24.17 -24.99
CA ARG A 243 -1.77 25.49 -25.40
C ARG A 243 -2.41 26.27 -24.26
N GLU A 244 -2.68 25.62 -23.12
CA GLU A 244 -3.35 26.25 -21.99
C GLU A 244 -2.34 26.98 -21.08
N GLY A 245 -2.16 28.27 -21.28
CA GLY A 245 -1.20 29.09 -20.50
C GLY A 245 -1.43 29.06 -18.99
N LYS A 246 -2.67 28.84 -18.55
CA LYS A 246 -3.02 28.67 -17.13
C LYS A 246 -2.40 27.39 -16.56
N VAL A 247 -2.38 26.31 -17.32
CA VAL A 247 -1.76 25.02 -16.91
C VAL A 247 -0.24 25.22 -16.79
N TRP A 248 0.41 25.85 -17.77
CA TRP A 248 1.85 26.12 -17.74
C TRP A 248 2.28 26.97 -16.56
N ARG A 249 1.54 28.05 -16.23
CA ARG A 249 1.81 28.85 -15.05
C ARG A 249 1.79 28.02 -13.77
N ARG A 250 0.83 27.09 -13.64
CA ARG A 250 0.74 26.17 -12.49
C ARG A 250 1.88 25.16 -12.48
N VAL A 251 2.24 24.60 -13.63
CA VAL A 251 3.42 23.71 -13.78
C VAL A 251 4.67 24.42 -13.30
N MET A 252 4.90 25.67 -13.75
CA MET A 252 6.06 26.47 -13.33
C MET A 252 6.10 26.66 -11.80
N ILE A 253 4.97 26.98 -11.16
CA ILE A 253 4.89 27.13 -9.71
C ILE A 253 5.25 25.78 -9.03
N LEU A 254 4.66 24.68 -9.48
CA LEU A 254 4.95 23.33 -8.95
C LEU A 254 6.43 22.98 -9.09
N VAL A 255 7.04 23.24 -10.23
CA VAL A 255 8.46 22.95 -10.50
C VAL A 255 9.38 23.83 -9.62
N ILE A 256 9.08 25.10 -9.45
CA ILE A 256 9.86 25.99 -8.57
C ILE A 256 9.83 25.47 -7.12
N PHE A 257 8.66 25.10 -6.61
CA PHE A 257 8.53 24.57 -5.26
C PHE A 257 9.18 23.18 -5.11
N ALA A 258 9.09 22.33 -6.14
CA ALA A 258 9.79 21.04 -6.14
C ALA A 258 11.32 21.24 -6.09
N ALA A 259 11.86 22.14 -6.91
CA ALA A 259 13.29 22.51 -6.90
C ALA A 259 13.69 23.10 -5.53
N ALA A 260 12.88 24.00 -4.97
CA ALA A 260 13.14 24.56 -3.64
C ALA A 260 13.19 23.48 -2.56
N GLY A 261 12.28 22.48 -2.61
CA GLY A 261 12.30 21.33 -1.69
C GLY A 261 13.55 20.48 -1.80
N ALA A 262 14.02 20.20 -3.02
CA ALA A 262 15.26 19.48 -3.25
C ALA A 262 16.50 20.26 -2.74
N VAL A 263 16.58 21.55 -3.05
CA VAL A 263 17.65 22.44 -2.57
C VAL A 263 17.65 22.53 -1.06
N ALA A 264 16.49 22.72 -0.44
CA ALA A 264 16.35 22.79 1.02
C ALA A 264 16.84 21.49 1.69
N ALA A 265 16.49 20.32 1.14
CA ALA A 265 16.92 19.04 1.66
C ALA A 265 18.45 18.84 1.64
N LEU A 266 19.12 19.42 0.63
CA LEU A 266 20.57 19.33 0.48
C LEU A 266 21.31 20.42 1.27
N ALA A 267 20.74 21.63 1.38
CA ALA A 267 21.39 22.80 1.97
C ALA A 267 21.18 22.92 3.49
N ILE A 268 20.03 22.49 4.02
CA ILE A 268 19.71 22.63 5.44
C ILE A 268 20.32 21.44 6.19
N PRO A 269 21.18 21.69 7.20
CA PRO A 269 21.74 20.62 8.05
C PRO A 269 20.64 19.79 8.71
N ASN A 270 20.81 18.47 8.72
CA ASN A 270 19.86 17.54 9.32
C ASN A 270 20.57 16.58 10.31
N THR A 271 19.80 15.84 11.09
CA THR A 271 20.33 14.94 12.13
C THR A 271 20.63 13.52 11.62
N LEU A 272 20.43 13.26 10.33
CA LEU A 272 20.64 11.94 9.74
C LEU A 272 22.12 11.59 9.69
N ARG A 273 22.47 10.45 10.24
CA ARG A 273 23.85 9.95 10.25
C ARG A 273 24.05 8.95 9.14
N TRP A 274 24.75 9.35 8.08
CA TRP A 274 25.16 8.49 6.99
C TRP A 274 26.62 8.04 7.20
N ARG A 275 26.95 6.85 6.70
CA ARG A 275 28.33 6.32 6.78
C ARG A 275 29.27 6.96 5.76
N SER A 276 28.73 7.63 4.76
CA SER A 276 29.47 8.27 3.65
C SER A 276 29.49 9.77 3.83
N GLU A 277 30.56 10.42 3.36
CA GLU A 277 30.69 11.88 3.30
C GLU A 277 29.78 12.49 2.21
N ASN A 278 29.57 11.76 1.08
CA ASN A 278 28.72 12.18 -0.04
C ASN A 278 27.55 11.22 -0.27
N PRO A 279 26.64 11.07 0.71
CA PRO A 279 25.68 9.99 0.73
C PRO A 279 24.70 9.99 -0.44
N TYR A 280 24.36 11.15 -0.96
CA TYR A 280 23.40 11.29 -2.07
C TYR A 280 24.02 10.90 -3.39
N LEU A 281 25.29 11.35 -3.65
CA LEU A 281 26.03 11.01 -4.85
C LEU A 281 26.31 9.50 -4.93
N ASP A 282 26.73 8.90 -3.83
CA ASP A 282 26.91 7.44 -3.73
C ASP A 282 25.63 6.68 -4.05
N SER A 283 24.48 7.19 -3.59
CA SER A 283 23.20 6.54 -3.89
C SER A 283 22.86 6.62 -5.39
N VAL A 284 23.25 7.68 -6.09
CA VAL A 284 23.10 7.81 -7.56
C VAL A 284 24.03 6.84 -8.28
N ASN A 285 25.30 6.81 -7.89
CA ASN A 285 26.30 5.93 -8.51
C ASN A 285 25.97 4.44 -8.32
N ASP A 286 25.39 4.10 -7.15
CA ASP A 286 25.00 2.74 -6.81
C ASP A 286 23.64 2.28 -7.41
N ILE A 287 22.94 3.11 -8.19
CA ILE A 287 21.60 2.74 -8.72
C ILE A 287 21.66 1.42 -9.51
N ALA A 288 22.71 1.24 -10.30
CA ALA A 288 22.92 0.05 -11.13
C ALA A 288 23.83 -1.01 -10.47
N ASN A 289 24.30 -0.82 -9.24
CA ASN A 289 25.19 -1.77 -8.58
C ASN A 289 24.38 -2.92 -7.94
N TYR A 290 24.47 -4.10 -8.57
CA TYR A 290 23.86 -5.36 -8.08
C TYR A 290 24.93 -6.42 -7.74
N GLU A 291 26.21 -6.10 -7.84
CA GLU A 291 27.31 -7.02 -7.54
C GLU A 291 27.56 -7.13 -6.03
N GLU A 292 27.25 -6.05 -5.29
CA GLU A 292 27.51 -5.96 -3.86
C GLU A 292 26.31 -5.38 -3.07
N GLY A 293 26.40 -5.42 -1.74
CA GLY A 293 25.50 -4.75 -0.83
C GLY A 293 24.03 -5.24 -0.93
N SER A 294 23.11 -4.29 -0.84
CA SER A 294 21.67 -4.58 -0.81
C SER A 294 21.11 -5.07 -2.17
N GLY A 295 21.76 -4.71 -3.28
CA GLY A 295 21.37 -5.17 -4.61
C GLY A 295 21.57 -6.67 -4.76
N ARG A 296 22.78 -7.17 -4.47
CA ARG A 296 23.09 -8.60 -4.47
C ARG A 296 22.22 -9.41 -3.51
N GLY A 297 21.98 -8.86 -2.31
CA GLY A 297 21.10 -9.51 -1.33
C GLY A 297 19.69 -9.74 -1.85
N ARG A 298 19.13 -8.78 -2.61
CA ARG A 298 17.82 -8.93 -3.26
C ARG A 298 17.83 -10.01 -4.34
N LEU A 299 18.86 -10.06 -5.19
CA LEU A 299 18.95 -11.09 -6.24
C LEU A 299 18.99 -12.50 -5.64
N ILE A 300 19.77 -12.70 -4.58
CA ILE A 300 19.81 -13.99 -3.85
C ILE A 300 18.40 -14.31 -3.31
N GLN A 301 17.77 -13.36 -2.64
CA GLN A 301 16.42 -13.52 -2.09
C GLN A 301 15.40 -13.87 -3.17
N TYR A 302 15.43 -13.17 -4.33
CA TYR A 302 14.51 -13.44 -5.44
C TYR A 302 14.72 -14.84 -6.02
N GLU A 303 15.96 -15.24 -6.26
CA GLU A 303 16.27 -16.58 -6.75
C GLU A 303 15.70 -17.66 -5.80
N ARG A 304 15.95 -17.53 -4.50
CA ARG A 304 15.47 -18.49 -3.49
C ARG A 304 13.95 -18.49 -3.37
N THR A 305 13.34 -17.30 -3.37
CA THR A 305 11.88 -17.18 -3.32
C THR A 305 11.22 -17.73 -4.58
N LEU A 306 11.82 -17.55 -5.77
CA LEU A 306 11.30 -18.14 -7.01
C LEU A 306 11.43 -19.66 -7.03
N ARG A 307 12.50 -20.22 -6.43
CA ARG A 307 12.60 -21.68 -6.21
C ARG A 307 11.49 -22.20 -5.31
N MET A 308 11.19 -21.47 -4.22
CA MET A 308 10.05 -21.77 -3.35
C MET A 308 8.72 -21.71 -4.11
N ALA A 309 8.52 -20.69 -4.95
CA ALA A 309 7.33 -20.56 -5.79
C ALA A 309 7.21 -21.72 -6.80
N ALA A 310 8.31 -22.16 -7.39
CA ALA A 310 8.33 -23.29 -8.30
C ALA A 310 8.01 -24.63 -7.61
N ALA A 311 8.35 -24.78 -6.32
CA ALA A 311 7.95 -25.94 -5.51
C ALA A 311 6.45 -25.93 -5.15
N HIS A 312 5.82 -24.74 -5.12
CA HIS A 312 4.40 -24.54 -4.77
C HIS A 312 3.64 -23.72 -5.83
N PRO A 313 3.54 -24.18 -7.10
CA PRO A 313 3.16 -23.33 -8.23
C PRO A 313 1.70 -22.87 -8.24
N VAL A 314 0.77 -23.67 -7.70
CA VAL A 314 -0.67 -23.44 -7.83
C VAL A 314 -1.19 -22.47 -6.77
N PHE A 315 -0.96 -22.76 -5.49
CA PHE A 315 -1.49 -21.99 -4.38
C PHE A 315 -0.39 -21.24 -3.58
N GLY A 316 0.88 -21.42 -3.94
CA GLY A 316 1.98 -20.89 -3.16
C GLY A 316 2.09 -21.53 -1.77
N VAL A 317 2.84 -20.90 -0.89
CA VAL A 317 3.01 -21.35 0.52
C VAL A 317 1.95 -20.75 1.47
N GLY A 318 0.97 -20.07 0.94
CA GLY A 318 -0.04 -19.32 1.69
C GLY A 318 0.32 -17.83 1.87
N PRO A 319 -0.68 -16.93 1.79
CA PRO A 319 -0.47 -15.50 1.95
C PRO A 319 0.22 -15.17 3.28
N GLY A 320 1.22 -14.29 3.28
CA GLY A 320 1.95 -13.92 4.50
C GLY A 320 2.85 -15.01 5.08
N ASN A 321 2.97 -16.18 4.45
CA ASN A 321 3.77 -17.31 4.95
C ASN A 321 5.18 -17.38 4.33
N TRP A 322 5.59 -16.38 3.56
CA TRP A 322 6.96 -16.31 3.09
C TRP A 322 8.00 -16.44 4.22
N PRO A 323 7.91 -15.72 5.36
CA PRO A 323 8.93 -15.80 6.41
C PRO A 323 8.91 -17.15 7.15
N VAL A 324 7.83 -17.92 7.03
CA VAL A 324 7.67 -19.24 7.65
C VAL A 324 8.39 -20.30 6.83
N GLN A 325 8.28 -20.24 5.49
CA GLN A 325 8.77 -21.27 4.57
C GLN A 325 10.12 -20.93 3.93
N TYR A 326 10.45 -19.63 3.78
CA TYR A 326 11.70 -19.19 3.14
C TYR A 326 12.97 -19.79 3.75
N PRO A 327 13.09 -20.00 5.09
CA PRO A 327 14.28 -20.60 5.69
C PRO A 327 14.68 -21.96 5.10
N GLU A 328 13.72 -22.77 4.61
CA GLU A 328 13.99 -24.05 3.95
C GLU A 328 14.77 -23.88 2.64
N PHE A 329 14.53 -22.77 1.93
CA PHE A 329 15.15 -22.47 0.63
C PHE A 329 16.38 -21.58 0.76
N ALA A 330 16.65 -21.02 1.95
CA ALA A 330 17.74 -20.09 2.19
C ALA A 330 19.12 -20.74 2.05
N ALA A 331 20.08 -20.00 1.51
CA ALA A 331 21.45 -20.43 1.45
C ALA A 331 22.14 -20.29 2.83
N ARG A 332 23.24 -21.03 3.05
CA ARG A 332 23.98 -21.04 4.34
C ARG A 332 24.37 -19.64 4.87
N ARG A 333 24.55 -18.64 4.01
CA ARG A 333 24.89 -17.24 4.35
C ARG A 333 23.93 -16.26 3.71
N ASP A 334 22.65 -16.62 3.67
CA ASP A 334 21.62 -15.78 3.09
C ASP A 334 21.47 -14.46 3.87
N PRO A 335 21.55 -13.30 3.21
CA PRO A 335 21.44 -12.01 3.86
C PRO A 335 20.02 -11.70 4.39
N SER A 336 19.02 -12.49 3.97
CA SER A 336 17.62 -12.36 4.44
C SER A 336 17.38 -13.04 5.78
N MET A 337 18.30 -13.92 6.21
CA MET A 337 18.18 -14.67 7.47
C MET A 337 18.70 -13.83 8.64
N ASP A 338 17.95 -13.84 9.74
CA ASP A 338 18.38 -13.21 11.00
C ASP A 338 19.48 -14.05 11.63
N ARG A 339 20.65 -13.43 11.82
CA ARG A 339 21.80 -14.09 12.44
C ARG A 339 21.69 -14.18 13.96
N SER A 340 20.88 -13.35 14.58
CA SER A 340 20.68 -13.33 16.03
C SER A 340 19.65 -14.38 16.48
N VAL A 341 18.68 -14.69 15.61
CA VAL A 341 17.62 -15.68 15.85
C VAL A 341 17.67 -16.72 14.74
N GLY A 342 18.29 -17.86 15.00
CA GLY A 342 18.48 -18.89 13.98
C GLY A 342 17.16 -19.42 13.40
N GLY A 343 17.13 -19.61 12.07
CA GLY A 343 16.00 -20.19 11.36
C GLY A 343 14.82 -19.26 11.09
N VAL A 344 14.97 -17.95 11.28
CA VAL A 344 13.96 -16.95 10.95
C VAL A 344 14.50 -15.90 10.01
N THR A 345 13.62 -15.22 9.28
CA THR A 345 13.97 -14.12 8.38
C THR A 345 14.05 -12.80 9.11
N TYR A 346 14.91 -11.89 8.62
CA TYR A 346 15.03 -10.54 9.15
C TYR A 346 13.80 -9.66 8.85
N ASN A 347 13.21 -9.83 7.66
CA ASN A 347 11.98 -9.15 7.27
C ASN A 347 10.84 -10.17 7.13
N PRO A 348 9.58 -9.77 7.33
CA PRO A 348 8.42 -10.66 7.21
C PRO A 348 7.93 -10.86 5.77
N TRP A 349 8.60 -10.30 4.76
CA TRP A 349 8.30 -10.44 3.33
C TRP A 349 9.57 -10.32 2.50
N PRO A 350 9.56 -10.84 1.24
CA PRO A 350 10.65 -10.60 0.30
C PRO A 350 10.69 -9.13 -0.13
N SER A 351 11.85 -8.67 -0.60
CA SER A 351 12.06 -7.31 -1.07
C SER A 351 11.42 -7.06 -2.45
N SER A 352 10.22 -7.61 -2.69
CA SER A 352 9.40 -7.36 -3.87
C SER A 352 7.98 -7.85 -3.66
N ASP A 353 6.98 -7.01 -3.97
CA ASP A 353 5.57 -7.42 -4.00
C ASP A 353 5.32 -8.57 -4.98
N TRP A 354 5.92 -8.51 -6.17
CA TRP A 354 5.67 -9.47 -7.25
C TRP A 354 6.15 -10.85 -6.90
N VAL A 355 7.37 -10.93 -6.37
CA VAL A 355 7.96 -12.18 -5.91
C VAL A 355 7.17 -12.73 -4.71
N ALA A 356 6.69 -11.86 -3.82
CA ALA A 356 5.80 -12.25 -2.72
C ALA A 356 4.48 -12.83 -3.23
N PHE A 357 3.79 -12.13 -4.15
CA PHE A 357 2.50 -12.62 -4.67
C PHE A 357 2.62 -13.98 -5.35
N VAL A 358 3.67 -14.18 -6.15
CA VAL A 358 3.90 -15.47 -6.82
C VAL A 358 4.19 -16.58 -5.80
N SER A 359 5.08 -16.36 -4.85
CA SER A 359 5.51 -17.38 -3.91
C SER A 359 4.46 -17.71 -2.86
N GLU A 360 3.69 -16.72 -2.41
CA GLU A 360 2.69 -16.89 -1.38
C GLU A 360 1.33 -17.37 -1.90
N ARG A 361 0.91 -16.90 -3.11
CA ARG A 361 -0.43 -17.16 -3.66
C ARG A 361 -0.43 -18.02 -4.92
N GLY A 362 0.75 -18.37 -5.42
CA GLY A 362 0.94 -19.14 -6.64
C GLY A 362 0.85 -18.29 -7.92
N PHE A 363 1.28 -18.89 -9.03
CA PHE A 363 1.36 -18.21 -10.33
C PHE A 363 -0.01 -17.80 -10.87
N LEU A 364 -1.07 -18.57 -10.59
CA LEU A 364 -2.40 -18.25 -11.08
C LEU A 364 -2.96 -16.97 -10.45
N ALA A 365 -2.92 -16.84 -9.12
CA ALA A 365 -3.41 -15.66 -8.42
C ALA A 365 -2.58 -14.41 -8.77
N ALA A 366 -1.25 -14.55 -8.81
CA ALA A 366 -0.35 -13.46 -9.20
C ALA A 366 -0.59 -13.04 -10.66
N GLY A 367 -0.77 -13.99 -11.57
CA GLY A 367 -1.08 -13.73 -12.98
C GLY A 367 -2.39 -12.97 -13.17
N VAL A 368 -3.44 -13.35 -12.45
CA VAL A 368 -4.74 -12.65 -12.47
C VAL A 368 -4.61 -11.23 -11.92
N LEU A 369 -3.84 -10.99 -10.87
CA LEU A 369 -3.57 -9.65 -10.35
C LEU A 369 -2.81 -8.79 -11.38
N ILE A 370 -1.77 -9.35 -11.99
CA ILE A 370 -1.00 -8.67 -13.05
C ILE A 370 -1.91 -8.33 -14.24
N LEU A 371 -2.78 -9.25 -14.65
CA LEU A 371 -3.75 -9.03 -15.72
C LEU A 371 -4.73 -7.89 -15.37
N ALA A 372 -5.22 -7.84 -14.13
CA ALA A 372 -6.09 -6.75 -13.67
C ALA A 372 -5.36 -5.38 -13.71
N ILE A 373 -4.11 -5.32 -13.23
CA ILE A 373 -3.28 -4.11 -13.27
C ILE A 373 -3.00 -3.68 -14.72
N ALA A 374 -2.62 -4.61 -15.58
CA ALA A 374 -2.40 -4.34 -17.00
C ALA A 374 -3.69 -3.84 -17.68
N GLY A 375 -4.82 -4.42 -17.33
CA GLY A 375 -6.13 -3.97 -17.82
C GLY A 375 -6.50 -2.56 -17.37
N ILE A 376 -6.25 -2.21 -16.11
CA ILE A 376 -6.42 -0.85 -15.60
C ILE A 376 -5.52 0.11 -16.39
N ALA A 377 -4.25 -0.25 -16.60
CA ALA A 377 -3.32 0.56 -17.36
C ALA A 377 -3.79 0.73 -18.83
N ALA A 378 -4.14 -0.36 -19.52
CA ALA A 378 -4.57 -0.33 -20.92
C ALA A 378 -5.82 0.54 -21.13
N VAL A 379 -6.83 0.39 -20.25
CA VAL A 379 -8.05 1.21 -20.30
C VAL A 379 -7.73 2.70 -20.10
N ASN A 380 -6.80 3.04 -19.21
CA ASN A 380 -6.44 4.43 -18.95
C ASN A 380 -5.48 5.00 -20.00
N VAL A 381 -4.62 4.18 -20.63
CA VAL A 381 -3.87 4.59 -21.83
C VAL A 381 -4.85 4.94 -22.96
N LYS A 382 -5.85 4.08 -23.24
CA LYS A 382 -6.91 4.38 -24.22
C LYS A 382 -7.66 5.67 -23.86
N ARG A 383 -8.01 5.86 -22.57
CA ARG A 383 -8.67 7.08 -22.10
C ARG A 383 -7.79 8.31 -22.30
N LEU A 384 -6.48 8.20 -22.06
CA LEU A 384 -5.53 9.26 -22.32
C LEU A 384 -5.49 9.63 -23.81
N TRP A 385 -5.43 8.64 -24.71
CA TRP A 385 -5.42 8.86 -26.16
C TRP A 385 -6.72 9.51 -26.69
N LEU A 386 -7.85 9.15 -26.10
CA LEU A 386 -9.17 9.61 -26.52
C LEU A 386 -9.67 10.82 -25.70
N ALA A 387 -8.83 11.41 -24.87
CA ALA A 387 -9.24 12.52 -24.01
C ALA A 387 -9.62 13.76 -24.84
N HIS A 388 -10.81 14.28 -24.60
CA HIS A 388 -11.32 15.48 -25.25
C HIS A 388 -11.05 16.75 -24.41
N THR A 389 -10.81 16.59 -23.12
CA THR A 389 -10.55 17.69 -22.18
C THR A 389 -9.20 17.55 -21.49
N SER A 390 -8.61 18.69 -21.10
CA SER A 390 -7.38 18.72 -20.29
C SER A 390 -7.54 17.96 -18.96
N ASP A 391 -8.73 18.06 -18.33
CA ASP A 391 -9.03 17.39 -17.06
C ASP A 391 -9.01 15.85 -17.20
N GLU A 392 -9.59 15.30 -18.28
CA GLU A 392 -9.56 13.85 -18.55
C GLU A 392 -8.15 13.35 -18.81
N ALA A 393 -7.38 14.09 -19.60
CA ALA A 393 -5.98 13.76 -19.88
C ALA A 393 -5.12 13.77 -18.61
N LEU A 394 -5.28 14.79 -17.76
CA LEU A 394 -4.56 14.90 -16.49
C LEU A 394 -4.91 13.79 -15.52
N GLU A 395 -6.19 13.41 -15.41
CA GLU A 395 -6.62 12.28 -14.56
C GLU A 395 -6.03 10.95 -15.02
N ALA A 396 -6.12 10.67 -16.32
CA ALA A 396 -5.59 9.43 -16.88
C ALA A 396 -4.05 9.36 -16.74
N ALA A 397 -3.34 10.48 -17.01
CA ALA A 397 -1.90 10.56 -16.84
C ALA A 397 -1.48 10.39 -15.37
N ALA A 398 -2.16 11.04 -14.42
CA ALA A 398 -1.86 10.94 -13.01
C ALA A 398 -2.09 9.50 -12.48
N LEU A 399 -3.17 8.83 -12.93
CA LEU A 399 -3.41 7.44 -12.56
C LEU A 399 -2.33 6.51 -13.11
N LEU A 400 -1.98 6.64 -14.39
CA LEU A 400 -0.93 5.85 -15.02
C LEU A 400 0.42 6.07 -14.34
N ALA A 401 0.75 7.31 -14.01
CA ALA A 401 1.98 7.66 -13.30
C ALA A 401 2.00 7.07 -11.87
N THR A 402 0.89 7.17 -11.11
CA THR A 402 0.76 6.56 -9.79
C THR A 402 0.90 5.03 -9.87
N LEU A 403 0.24 4.40 -10.83
CA LEU A 403 0.27 2.95 -11.02
C LEU A 403 1.68 2.48 -11.41
N ALA A 404 2.33 3.15 -12.36
CA ALA A 404 3.70 2.84 -12.78
C ALA A 404 4.69 2.99 -11.60
N ALA A 405 4.57 4.07 -10.82
CA ALA A 405 5.41 4.26 -9.65
C ALA A 405 5.20 3.16 -8.59
N ALA A 406 3.96 2.75 -8.33
CA ALA A 406 3.66 1.66 -7.39
C ALA A 406 4.21 0.32 -7.91
N VAL A 407 4.05 0.03 -9.21
CA VAL A 407 4.57 -1.19 -9.84
C VAL A 407 6.10 -1.24 -9.77
N ILE A 408 6.78 -0.14 -10.10
CA ILE A 408 8.25 -0.07 -10.06
C ILE A 408 8.77 -0.15 -8.63
N ALA A 409 8.19 0.57 -7.68
CA ALA A 409 8.58 0.47 -6.28
C ALA A 409 8.38 -0.95 -5.74
N GLY A 410 7.29 -1.62 -6.11
CA GLY A 410 6.98 -3.01 -5.77
C GLY A 410 7.94 -4.05 -6.37
N LEU A 411 8.78 -3.70 -7.37
CA LEU A 411 9.87 -4.57 -7.83
C LEU A 411 10.99 -4.68 -6.80
N PHE A 412 11.16 -3.67 -5.94
CA PHE A 412 12.33 -3.53 -5.08
C PHE A 412 12.00 -3.57 -3.58
N ASP A 413 10.74 -3.51 -3.20
CA ASP A 413 10.30 -3.56 -1.80
C ASP A 413 8.82 -3.95 -1.69
N ALA A 414 8.32 -4.13 -0.46
CA ALA A 414 6.91 -4.30 -0.18
C ALA A 414 6.20 -2.94 -0.27
N VAL A 415 5.20 -2.85 -1.13
CA VAL A 415 4.34 -1.68 -1.34
C VAL A 415 2.88 -2.08 -1.15
N LEU A 416 2.36 -2.96 -2.00
CA LEU A 416 0.97 -3.41 -1.94
C LEU A 416 0.68 -4.38 -0.79
N LEU A 417 1.73 -4.93 -0.17
CA LEU A 417 1.64 -5.72 1.07
C LEU A 417 1.51 -4.87 2.34
N LEU A 418 1.58 -3.54 2.22
CA LEU A 418 1.53 -2.61 3.35
C LEU A 418 0.23 -1.80 3.35
N ALA A 419 -0.34 -1.58 4.53
CA ALA A 419 -1.66 -0.96 4.70
C ALA A 419 -1.76 0.44 4.07
N LEU A 420 -0.84 1.36 4.39
CA LEU A 420 -0.90 2.73 3.87
C LEU A 420 -0.73 2.78 2.35
N PRO A 421 0.33 2.19 1.75
CA PRO A 421 0.48 2.16 0.30
C PRO A 421 -0.71 1.51 -0.42
N ALA A 422 -1.17 0.35 0.07
CA ALA A 422 -2.33 -0.33 -0.51
C ALA A 422 -3.59 0.57 -0.47
N GLN A 423 -3.87 1.22 0.66
CA GLN A 423 -4.98 2.16 0.76
C GLN A 423 -4.87 3.29 -0.26
N LEU A 424 -3.70 3.95 -0.34
CA LEU A 424 -3.50 5.09 -1.23
C LEU A 424 -3.63 4.68 -2.71
N VAL A 425 -2.99 3.58 -3.11
CA VAL A 425 -3.02 3.09 -4.50
C VAL A 425 -4.43 2.64 -4.90
N PHE A 426 -5.06 1.75 -4.14
CA PHE A 426 -6.38 1.21 -4.50
C PHE A 426 -7.48 2.27 -4.45
N THR A 427 -7.41 3.22 -3.49
CA THR A 427 -8.32 4.37 -3.45
C THR A 427 -8.14 5.27 -4.67
N SER A 428 -6.89 5.54 -5.08
CA SER A 428 -6.60 6.35 -6.28
C SER A 428 -7.05 5.69 -7.56
N VAL A 429 -6.80 4.38 -7.70
CA VAL A 429 -7.27 3.58 -8.85
C VAL A 429 -8.80 3.60 -8.93
N GLY A 430 -9.49 3.46 -7.82
CA GLY A 430 -10.95 3.56 -7.78
C GLY A 430 -11.47 4.96 -8.14
N ALA A 431 -10.84 6.00 -7.59
CA ALA A 431 -11.26 7.39 -7.79
C ALA A 431 -10.94 7.95 -9.18
N LEU A 432 -9.83 7.53 -9.80
CA LEU A 432 -9.38 8.05 -11.10
C LEU A 432 -9.61 7.09 -12.28
N GLY A 433 -9.84 5.80 -12.00
CA GLY A 433 -10.06 4.78 -13.03
C GLY A 433 -11.25 5.10 -13.95
N ALA A 434 -11.18 4.67 -15.20
CA ALA A 434 -12.27 4.86 -16.15
C ALA A 434 -13.58 4.27 -15.62
N PRO A 435 -14.72 4.95 -15.78
CA PRO A 435 -16.00 4.39 -15.42
C PRO A 435 -16.28 3.14 -16.29
N PRO A 436 -16.88 2.08 -15.70
CA PRO A 436 -17.15 0.86 -16.44
C PRO A 436 -18.22 1.10 -17.50
N SER A 437 -18.01 0.54 -18.69
CA SER A 437 -18.92 0.65 -19.83
C SER A 437 -19.88 -0.54 -19.97
N GLY A 438 -19.66 -1.63 -19.22
CA GLY A 438 -20.42 -2.88 -19.36
C GLY A 438 -21.53 -3.08 -18.33
N GLU A 439 -22.55 -3.87 -18.68
CA GLU A 439 -23.67 -4.24 -17.78
C GLU A 439 -23.40 -5.52 -16.98
N THR A 440 -22.24 -6.14 -17.16
CA THR A 440 -21.99 -7.51 -16.74
C THR A 440 -21.72 -7.66 -15.24
N MET A 441 -22.34 -8.70 -14.64
CA MET A 441 -21.97 -9.35 -13.38
C MET A 441 -22.27 -8.61 -12.06
N HIS A 442 -23.44 -7.97 -11.95
CA HIS A 442 -23.87 -7.33 -10.68
C HIS A 442 -23.88 -8.29 -9.48
N GLY A 443 -24.33 -9.53 -9.65
CA GLY A 443 -24.43 -10.53 -8.59
C GLY A 443 -23.07 -10.96 -8.06
N ALA A 444 -22.18 -11.39 -8.94
CA ALA A 444 -20.84 -11.87 -8.57
C ALA A 444 -20.00 -10.78 -7.86
N ARG A 445 -19.99 -9.56 -8.41
CA ARG A 445 -19.30 -8.42 -7.77
C ARG A 445 -19.89 -8.09 -6.41
N THR A 446 -21.21 -8.11 -6.25
CA THR A 446 -21.86 -7.85 -4.96
C THR A 446 -21.46 -8.91 -3.94
N PHE A 447 -21.44 -10.18 -4.34
CA PHE A 447 -20.98 -11.28 -3.48
C PHE A 447 -19.54 -11.08 -3.04
N VAL A 448 -18.61 -10.82 -3.97
CA VAL A 448 -17.19 -10.59 -3.66
C VAL A 448 -17.02 -9.35 -2.76
N PHE A 449 -17.78 -8.28 -3.00
CA PHE A 449 -17.72 -7.08 -2.16
C PHE A 449 -18.17 -7.35 -0.72
N ILE A 450 -19.27 -8.10 -0.53
CA ILE A 450 -19.77 -8.48 0.80
C ILE A 450 -18.75 -9.42 1.48
N MET A 451 -18.22 -10.39 0.77
CA MET A 451 -17.16 -11.26 1.28
C MET A 451 -15.94 -10.45 1.72
N ALA A 452 -15.49 -9.48 0.91
CA ALA A 452 -14.38 -8.61 1.26
C ALA A 452 -14.67 -7.76 2.50
N LEU A 453 -15.92 -7.30 2.70
CA LEU A 453 -16.34 -6.61 3.93
C LEU A 453 -16.25 -7.53 5.16
N VAL A 454 -16.72 -8.78 5.05
CA VAL A 454 -16.61 -9.76 6.15
C VAL A 454 -15.15 -10.03 6.48
N ILE A 455 -14.30 -10.24 5.47
CA ILE A 455 -12.86 -10.44 5.66
C ILE A 455 -12.21 -9.19 6.29
N SER A 456 -12.64 -7.98 5.90
CA SER A 456 -12.15 -6.73 6.53
C SER A 456 -12.54 -6.65 8.02
N ALA A 457 -13.73 -7.11 8.39
CA ALA A 457 -14.16 -7.18 9.80
C ALA A 457 -13.30 -8.17 10.61
N ILE A 458 -13.00 -9.34 10.02
CA ILE A 458 -12.06 -10.31 10.60
C ILE A 458 -10.67 -9.69 10.73
N GLY A 459 -10.20 -8.96 9.73
CA GLY A 459 -8.93 -8.24 9.76
C GLY A 459 -8.88 -7.21 10.89
N ALA A 460 -9.93 -6.43 11.09
CA ALA A 460 -10.02 -5.46 12.18
C ALA A 460 -9.95 -6.13 13.56
N ALA A 461 -10.73 -7.20 13.75
CA ALA A 461 -10.71 -7.97 15.00
C ALA A 461 -9.33 -8.57 15.28
N ARG A 462 -8.71 -9.17 14.24
CA ARG A 462 -7.37 -9.74 14.34
C ARG A 462 -6.30 -8.68 14.66
N SER A 463 -6.32 -7.54 13.98
CA SER A 463 -5.34 -6.47 14.25
C SER A 463 -5.50 -5.90 15.66
N THR A 464 -6.74 -5.78 16.16
CA THR A 464 -7.01 -5.39 17.54
C THR A 464 -6.42 -6.41 18.52
N ALA A 465 -6.68 -7.70 18.29
CA ALA A 465 -6.14 -8.80 19.09
C ALA A 465 -4.60 -8.78 19.13
N GLN A 466 -3.97 -8.58 17.99
CA GLN A 466 -2.51 -8.50 17.90
C GLN A 466 -1.94 -7.28 18.63
N ILE A 467 -2.58 -6.11 18.56
CA ILE A 467 -2.14 -4.92 19.32
C ILE A 467 -2.19 -5.20 20.82
N VAL A 468 -3.29 -5.77 21.32
CA VAL A 468 -3.44 -6.14 22.74
C VAL A 468 -2.40 -7.18 23.15
N ALA A 469 -2.18 -8.21 22.35
CA ALA A 469 -1.19 -9.25 22.61
C ALA A 469 0.25 -8.71 22.63
N MET A 470 0.58 -7.78 21.73
CA MET A 470 1.88 -7.09 21.71
C MET A 470 2.11 -6.26 22.97
N GLU A 471 1.09 -5.57 23.48
CA GLU A 471 1.16 -4.79 24.70
C GLU A 471 1.38 -5.69 25.91
N ILE A 472 0.61 -6.79 26.05
CA ILE A 472 0.81 -7.79 27.09
C ILE A 472 2.22 -8.38 27.03
N TYR A 473 2.69 -8.74 25.83
CA TYR A 473 4.06 -9.24 25.64
C TYR A 473 5.12 -8.26 26.14
N ALA A 474 4.93 -6.96 25.89
CA ALA A 474 5.90 -5.94 26.22
C ALA A 474 5.95 -5.60 27.73
N THR A 475 4.80 -5.68 28.41
CA THR A 475 4.63 -5.14 29.76
C THR A 475 4.68 -6.18 30.88
N THR A 476 4.52 -7.48 30.56
CA THR A 476 4.46 -8.51 31.61
C THR A 476 5.30 -9.74 31.30
N ASN A 477 5.73 -10.44 32.38
CA ASN A 477 6.26 -11.79 32.34
C ASN A 477 5.31 -12.80 33.04
N ASP A 478 4.11 -12.37 33.44
CA ASP A 478 3.09 -13.25 34.02
C ASP A 478 2.65 -14.28 32.99
N ARG A 479 2.83 -15.56 33.32
CA ARG A 479 2.49 -16.69 32.44
C ARG A 479 0.99 -16.77 32.13
N ALA A 480 0.11 -16.41 33.09
CA ALA A 480 -1.33 -16.46 32.88
C ALA A 480 -1.79 -15.40 31.86
N LEU A 481 -1.27 -14.18 31.99
CA LEU A 481 -1.55 -13.10 31.03
C LEU A 481 -0.97 -13.40 29.64
N LEU A 482 0.26 -13.95 29.58
CA LEU A 482 0.86 -14.37 28.33
C LEU A 482 0.09 -15.53 27.68
N ALA A 483 -0.44 -16.46 28.46
CA ALA A 483 -1.31 -17.54 27.96
C ALA A 483 -2.60 -16.96 27.35
N THR A 484 -3.24 -15.99 28.00
CA THR A 484 -4.38 -15.26 27.46
C THR A 484 -4.01 -14.54 26.16
N ALA A 485 -2.87 -13.83 26.11
CA ALA A 485 -2.37 -13.20 24.89
C ALA A 485 -2.19 -14.21 23.76
N SER A 486 -1.66 -15.42 24.04
CA SER A 486 -1.50 -16.48 23.04
C SER A 486 -2.81 -17.09 22.54
N GLN A 487 -3.92 -16.95 23.28
CA GLN A 487 -5.26 -17.34 22.82
C GLN A 487 -5.87 -16.32 21.87
N ILE A 488 -5.66 -15.03 22.12
CA ILE A 488 -6.21 -13.96 21.27
C ILE A 488 -5.35 -13.67 20.02
N ASP A 489 -4.04 -13.96 20.07
CA ASP A 489 -3.11 -13.88 18.92
C ASP A 489 -2.38 -15.22 18.72
N PRO A 490 -3.11 -16.28 18.31
CA PRO A 490 -2.59 -17.67 18.31
C PRO A 490 -1.50 -17.92 17.28
N GLY A 491 -1.33 -17.09 16.27
CA GLY A 491 -0.27 -17.20 15.26
C GLY A 491 1.07 -16.61 15.66
N ASN A 492 1.17 -16.04 16.84
CA ASN A 492 2.37 -15.37 17.32
C ASN A 492 3.29 -16.34 18.08
N TYR A 493 4.22 -16.97 17.34
CA TYR A 493 5.16 -17.96 17.91
C TYR A 493 6.02 -17.37 19.04
N ARG A 494 6.31 -16.06 19.04
CA ARG A 494 7.11 -15.41 20.08
C ARG A 494 6.42 -15.38 21.45
N LEU A 495 5.07 -15.30 21.48
CA LEU A 495 4.29 -15.44 22.70
C LEU A 495 4.49 -16.83 23.31
N HIS A 496 4.39 -17.87 22.49
CA HIS A 496 4.60 -19.24 22.95
C HIS A 496 6.03 -19.44 23.46
N LEU A 497 7.05 -18.90 22.79
CA LEU A 497 8.42 -18.94 23.28
C LEU A 497 8.57 -18.20 24.62
N LYS A 498 7.92 -17.05 24.80
CA LYS A 498 7.99 -16.29 26.05
C LYS A 498 7.32 -17.00 27.23
N ILE A 499 6.19 -17.69 27.01
CA ILE A 499 5.52 -18.51 28.03
C ILE A 499 6.43 -19.67 28.47
N GLY A 500 7.13 -20.31 27.53
CA GLY A 500 8.06 -21.41 27.78
C GLY A 500 7.37 -22.75 28.03
N GLY A 501 8.19 -23.78 28.27
CA GLY A 501 7.74 -25.16 28.40
C GLY A 501 7.62 -25.87 27.05
N ARG A 502 7.59 -27.22 27.10
CA ARG A 502 7.60 -28.07 25.89
C ARG A 502 6.36 -27.88 25.02
N ASP A 503 5.16 -27.82 25.63
CA ASP A 503 3.91 -27.67 24.89
C ASP A 503 3.85 -26.38 24.08
N HIS A 504 4.27 -25.26 24.69
CA HIS A 504 4.36 -23.98 23.99
C HIS A 504 5.50 -23.97 22.98
N GLY A 505 6.63 -24.66 23.25
CA GLY A 505 7.69 -24.89 22.28
C GLY A 505 7.19 -25.60 21.03
N CYS A 506 6.40 -26.66 21.18
CA CYS A 506 5.82 -27.39 20.05
C CYS A 506 4.76 -26.56 19.29
N LYS A 507 3.94 -25.75 19.97
CA LYS A 507 3.05 -24.79 19.31
C LYS A 507 3.82 -23.75 18.50
N ALA A 508 4.91 -23.22 19.05
CA ALA A 508 5.78 -22.28 18.32
C ALA A 508 6.42 -22.94 17.09
N ALA A 509 6.89 -24.20 17.21
CA ALA A 509 7.47 -24.98 16.10
C ALA A 509 6.43 -25.30 15.02
N ALA A 510 5.18 -25.56 15.39
CA ALA A 510 4.09 -25.75 14.41
C ALA A 510 3.82 -24.49 13.59
N LEU A 511 3.95 -23.31 14.19
CA LEU A 511 3.74 -22.00 13.52
C LEU A 511 4.96 -21.55 12.68
N PHE A 512 6.18 -21.88 13.14
CA PHE A 512 7.45 -21.53 12.51
C PHE A 512 8.40 -22.74 12.60
N PRO A 513 8.27 -23.73 11.70
CA PRO A 513 8.97 -25.03 11.78
C PRO A 513 10.50 -24.89 11.79
N HIS A 514 11.01 -23.87 11.12
CA HIS A 514 12.45 -23.65 10.97
C HIS A 514 13.08 -22.77 12.08
N ALA A 515 12.28 -22.21 13.00
CA ALA A 515 12.80 -21.42 14.11
C ALA A 515 13.54 -22.32 15.11
N HIS A 516 14.89 -22.23 15.15
CA HIS A 516 15.74 -23.13 15.93
C HIS A 516 15.39 -23.15 17.43
N GLU A 517 14.97 -22.03 18.00
CA GLU A 517 14.58 -21.98 19.40
C GLU A 517 13.28 -22.75 19.65
N ALA A 518 12.29 -22.61 18.75
CA ALA A 518 11.03 -23.32 18.83
C ALA A 518 11.24 -24.84 18.72
N GLU A 519 12.05 -25.26 17.76
CA GLU A 519 12.40 -26.67 17.55
C GLU A 519 13.10 -27.26 18.77
N ARG A 520 14.12 -26.59 19.33
CA ARG A 520 14.83 -27.05 20.54
C ARG A 520 13.93 -27.19 21.76
N ARG A 521 12.92 -26.31 21.91
CA ARG A 521 12.00 -26.37 23.05
C ARG A 521 10.90 -27.41 22.89
N CYS A 522 10.64 -27.85 21.67
CA CYS A 522 9.68 -28.93 21.39
C CYS A 522 10.30 -30.32 21.63
N ARG A 523 11.61 -30.49 21.40
CA ARG A 523 12.36 -31.71 21.74
C ARG A 523 12.49 -31.87 23.26
#